data_abc670dbb6285e535c5bfab7e8ce1a4d
#
_entry.id   abc670dbb6285e535c5bfab7e8ce1a4d
#
_cell.length_a   1.000
_cell.length_b   1.000
_cell.length_c   1.000
_cell.angle_alpha   90.00
_cell.angle_beta   90.00
_cell.angle_gamma   90.00
#
_symmetry.space_group_name_H-M   'P 1'
#
loop_
_entity.id
_entity.type
_entity.pdbx_description
1 polymer ?
#
loop_
_entity_poly.entity_id
_entity_poly.type
_entity_poly.pdbx_seq_one_letter_code
_entity_poly.pdbx_strand_id
1 'polypeptide(L)'
;MLLADVVRTSNQVSVMSSRNAKVSLIADLLHRCALLVADGAVPAAEIGLATRYLAGSLRQRRTGIELSTLSRLPAPAVGGDVTLFDLDAVMQRASEMAGAGSSRARAELFLGLVRRLSAEERAFVLGLLRGGLRQGALESVVMTAVADAGGAPLDDVRRAVASQGDLPGVSQALLVDGPGVLVLFRLTVGRGVSPMLASSAKSLAEALAKTGPAAVEWKLDGIRAQIHKQGNDIRVL
;
A
#
# COMPACT_ATOMS: atom_id res chain seq x y z
N MET A 1 -1.03 -16.31 4.14
CA MET A 1 -0.81 -16.27 2.66
C MET A 1 0.68 -16.19 2.39
N LEU A 2 1.16 -16.87 1.36
CA LEU A 2 2.56 -16.79 0.94
C LEU A 2 2.84 -15.49 0.16
N LEU A 3 4.04 -14.97 0.30
CA LEU A 3 4.51 -13.83 -0.51
C LEU A 3 4.46 -14.17 -2.01
N ALA A 4 4.74 -15.43 -2.37
CA ALA A 4 4.66 -15.94 -3.74
C ALA A 4 3.30 -15.67 -4.42
N ASP A 5 2.19 -15.69 -3.68
CA ASP A 5 0.85 -15.44 -4.24
C ASP A 5 0.69 -13.98 -4.67
N VAL A 6 1.16 -13.05 -3.83
CA VAL A 6 1.16 -11.60 -4.14
C VAL A 6 2.12 -11.31 -5.29
N VAL A 7 3.31 -11.91 -5.29
CA VAL A 7 4.31 -11.74 -6.35
C VAL A 7 3.78 -12.24 -7.69
N ARG A 8 3.15 -13.40 -7.73
CA ARG A 8 2.53 -13.96 -8.94
C ARG A 8 1.47 -13.00 -9.50
N THR A 9 0.57 -12.53 -8.65
CA THR A 9 -0.46 -11.56 -9.05
C THR A 9 0.18 -10.25 -9.56
N SER A 10 1.19 -9.71 -8.85
CA SER A 10 1.91 -8.52 -9.28
C SER A 10 2.57 -8.68 -10.65
N ASN A 11 3.23 -9.82 -10.90
CA ASN A 11 3.86 -10.12 -12.18
C ASN A 11 2.83 -10.22 -13.31
N GLN A 12 1.71 -10.89 -13.08
CA GLN A 12 0.61 -10.98 -14.06
C GLN A 12 0.02 -9.60 -14.36
N VAL A 13 -0.23 -8.78 -13.34
CA VAL A 13 -0.72 -7.40 -13.51
C VAL A 13 0.26 -6.54 -14.31
N SER A 14 1.57 -6.74 -14.15
CA SER A 14 2.61 -5.94 -14.83
C SER A 14 2.58 -6.08 -16.34
N VAL A 15 2.21 -7.25 -16.85
CA VAL A 15 2.18 -7.55 -18.29
C VAL A 15 0.81 -7.32 -18.94
N MET A 16 -0.22 -7.03 -18.16
CA MET A 16 -1.55 -6.73 -18.68
C MET A 16 -1.65 -5.28 -19.16
N SER A 17 -2.37 -5.05 -20.24
CA SER A 17 -2.74 -3.71 -20.74
C SER A 17 -4.11 -3.26 -20.22
N SER A 18 -5.06 -4.18 -20.09
CA SER A 18 -6.44 -3.88 -19.68
C SER A 18 -6.52 -3.53 -18.18
N ARG A 19 -7.05 -2.33 -17.89
CA ARG A 19 -7.30 -1.89 -16.50
C ARG A 19 -8.27 -2.84 -15.78
N ASN A 20 -9.36 -3.24 -16.44
CA ASN A 20 -10.36 -4.11 -15.82
C ASN A 20 -9.79 -5.50 -15.51
N ALA A 21 -8.97 -6.06 -16.40
CA ALA A 21 -8.30 -7.34 -16.13
C ALA A 21 -7.35 -7.24 -14.92
N LYS A 22 -6.63 -6.12 -14.76
CA LYS A 22 -5.80 -5.86 -13.59
C LYS A 22 -6.64 -5.81 -12.30
N VAL A 23 -7.77 -5.10 -12.35
CA VAL A 23 -8.70 -4.99 -11.22
C VAL A 23 -9.21 -6.36 -10.80
N SER A 24 -9.74 -7.16 -11.74
CA SER A 24 -10.27 -8.51 -11.43
C SER A 24 -9.20 -9.39 -10.81
N LEU A 25 -7.98 -9.39 -11.35
CA LEU A 25 -6.90 -10.25 -10.83
C LEU A 25 -6.49 -9.89 -9.40
N ILE A 26 -6.45 -8.60 -9.09
CA ILE A 26 -6.16 -8.13 -7.72
C ILE A 26 -7.34 -8.44 -6.80
N ALA A 27 -8.59 -8.22 -7.26
CA ALA A 27 -9.79 -8.52 -6.50
C ALA A 27 -9.88 -10.00 -6.13
N ASP A 28 -9.57 -10.90 -7.08
CA ASP A 28 -9.53 -12.34 -6.85
C ASP A 28 -8.52 -12.74 -5.77
N LEU A 29 -7.33 -12.13 -5.75
CA LEU A 29 -6.36 -12.39 -4.69
C LEU A 29 -6.87 -11.90 -3.32
N LEU A 30 -7.41 -10.69 -3.25
CA LEU A 30 -7.93 -10.12 -2.02
C LEU A 30 -9.13 -10.92 -1.49
N HIS A 31 -10.01 -11.38 -2.38
CA HIS A 31 -11.13 -12.24 -2.02
C HIS A 31 -10.65 -13.59 -1.44
N ARG A 32 -9.66 -14.23 -2.07
CA ARG A 32 -9.05 -15.47 -1.51
C ARG A 32 -8.41 -15.20 -0.15
N CYS A 33 -7.76 -14.06 0.04
CA CYS A 33 -7.21 -13.68 1.34
C CYS A 33 -8.33 -13.52 2.39
N ALA A 34 -9.45 -12.90 2.03
CA ALA A 34 -10.60 -12.77 2.91
C ALA A 34 -11.23 -14.12 3.30
N LEU A 35 -11.30 -15.07 2.38
CA LEU A 35 -11.75 -16.44 2.68
C LEU A 35 -10.82 -17.12 3.70
N LEU A 36 -9.50 -17.01 3.54
CA LEU A 36 -8.54 -17.56 4.51
C LEU A 36 -8.69 -16.92 5.90
N VAL A 37 -9.04 -15.63 5.95
CA VAL A 37 -9.35 -14.93 7.23
C VAL A 37 -10.64 -15.46 7.83
N ALA A 38 -11.68 -15.62 7.04
CA ALA A 38 -12.97 -16.14 7.50
C ALA A 38 -12.88 -17.56 8.05
N ASP A 39 -12.02 -18.40 7.44
CA ASP A 39 -11.72 -19.77 7.90
C ASP A 39 -10.77 -19.80 9.10
N GLY A 40 -10.30 -18.66 9.59
CA GLY A 40 -9.34 -18.57 10.69
C GLY A 40 -7.93 -19.04 10.36
N ALA A 41 -7.63 -19.30 9.08
CA ALA A 41 -6.31 -19.78 8.63
C ALA A 41 -5.24 -18.70 8.69
N VAL A 42 -5.62 -17.43 8.55
CA VAL A 42 -4.74 -16.27 8.64
C VAL A 42 -5.42 -15.11 9.38
N PRO A 43 -4.66 -14.22 10.05
CA PRO A 43 -5.26 -13.08 10.73
C PRO A 43 -5.71 -11.99 9.74
N ALA A 44 -6.73 -11.21 10.12
CA ALA A 44 -7.33 -10.15 9.29
C ALA A 44 -6.30 -9.11 8.77
N ALA A 45 -5.24 -8.85 9.52
CA ALA A 45 -4.16 -7.93 9.12
C ALA A 45 -3.45 -8.34 7.82
N GLU A 46 -3.57 -9.61 7.39
CA GLU A 46 -2.99 -10.10 6.15
C GLU A 46 -3.60 -9.44 4.91
N ILE A 47 -4.90 -9.13 4.95
CA ILE A 47 -5.59 -8.37 3.89
C ILE A 47 -4.93 -7.00 3.70
N GLY A 48 -4.67 -6.31 4.81
CA GLY A 48 -3.98 -5.02 4.78
C GLY A 48 -2.57 -5.10 4.21
N LEU A 49 -1.79 -6.14 4.57
CA LEU A 49 -0.46 -6.37 4.03
C LEU A 49 -0.49 -6.69 2.53
N ALA A 50 -1.39 -7.58 2.10
CA ALA A 50 -1.56 -7.91 0.68
C ALA A 50 -1.92 -6.67 -0.15
N THR A 51 -2.90 -5.87 0.34
CA THR A 51 -3.31 -4.61 -0.29
C THR A 51 -2.13 -3.63 -0.41
N ARG A 52 -1.35 -3.48 0.65
CA ARG A 52 -0.19 -2.58 0.70
C ARG A 52 0.89 -2.98 -0.29
N TYR A 53 1.24 -4.26 -0.34
CA TYR A 53 2.28 -4.77 -1.23
C TYR A 53 1.84 -4.70 -2.69
N LEU A 54 0.57 -4.97 -2.99
CA LEU A 54 -0.01 -4.77 -4.32
C LEU A 54 -0.05 -3.29 -4.74
N ALA A 55 -0.17 -2.37 -3.79
CA ALA A 55 -0.04 -0.93 -4.04
C ALA A 55 1.43 -0.46 -4.16
N GLY A 56 2.40 -1.37 -4.03
CA GLY A 56 3.82 -1.09 -4.22
C GLY A 56 4.50 -0.40 -3.05
N SER A 57 3.98 -0.53 -1.83
CA SER A 57 4.51 0.14 -0.66
C SER A 57 4.77 -0.79 0.52
N LEU A 58 5.70 -0.41 1.39
CA LEU A 58 5.93 -1.01 2.70
C LEU A 58 5.17 -0.21 3.77
N ARG A 59 4.85 -0.86 4.91
CA ARG A 59 4.28 -0.17 6.07
C ARG A 59 5.30 0.78 6.71
N GLN A 60 6.56 0.40 6.69
CA GLN A 60 7.68 1.15 7.26
C GLN A 60 8.11 2.25 6.30
N ARG A 61 8.09 3.51 6.75
CA ARG A 61 8.54 4.67 5.97
C ARG A 61 10.04 4.60 5.62
N ARG A 62 10.84 4.03 6.53
CA ARG A 62 12.29 3.81 6.37
C ARG A 62 12.66 2.51 7.06
N THR A 63 13.23 1.58 6.32
CA THR A 63 13.76 0.33 6.88
C THR A 63 15.22 0.45 7.32
N GLY A 64 15.94 1.43 6.81
CA GLY A 64 17.37 1.57 7.02
C GLY A 64 18.23 0.49 6.35
N ILE A 65 17.63 -0.35 5.50
CA ILE A 65 18.36 -1.35 4.70
C ILE A 65 19.06 -0.61 3.55
N GLU A 66 20.38 -0.67 3.53
CA GLU A 66 21.18 0.01 2.51
C GLU A 66 21.21 -0.80 1.21
N LEU A 67 21.05 -0.11 0.07
CA LEU A 67 21.08 -0.73 -1.26
C LEU A 67 22.44 -1.37 -1.59
N SER A 68 23.53 -0.90 -0.98
CA SER A 68 24.87 -1.49 -1.08
C SER A 68 24.91 -2.94 -0.57
N THR A 69 24.09 -3.28 0.42
CA THR A 69 23.91 -4.65 0.91
C THR A 69 23.40 -5.59 -0.19
N LEU A 70 22.72 -5.03 -1.20
CA LEU A 70 22.06 -5.78 -2.28
C LEU A 70 23.04 -6.23 -3.38
N SER A 71 24.26 -5.73 -3.40
CA SER A 71 25.28 -6.09 -4.40
C SER A 71 25.88 -7.48 -4.21
N ARG A 72 25.68 -8.11 -3.04
CA ARG A 72 26.24 -9.40 -2.65
C ARG A 72 25.16 -10.38 -2.16
N LEU A 73 24.04 -10.46 -2.88
CA LEU A 73 22.97 -11.36 -2.49
C LEU A 73 23.35 -12.83 -2.76
N PRO A 74 22.99 -13.76 -1.86
CA PRO A 74 23.18 -15.18 -2.08
C PRO A 74 22.36 -15.69 -3.26
N ALA A 75 22.58 -16.91 -3.73
CA ALA A 75 21.74 -17.51 -4.76
C ALA A 75 20.26 -17.55 -4.29
N PRO A 76 19.28 -17.37 -5.21
CA PRO A 76 17.86 -17.47 -4.87
C PRO A 76 17.49 -18.89 -4.39
N ALA A 77 16.48 -18.97 -3.51
CA ALA A 77 15.87 -20.26 -3.15
C ALA A 77 15.12 -20.86 -4.36
N VAL A 78 14.98 -22.17 -4.37
CA VAL A 78 14.22 -22.89 -5.43
C VAL A 78 12.72 -22.75 -5.22
N GLY A 79 12.24 -22.42 -4.02
CA GLY A 79 10.86 -22.12 -3.69
C GLY A 79 10.83 -21.20 -2.48
N GLY A 80 9.86 -20.30 -2.44
CA GLY A 80 9.68 -19.39 -1.31
C GLY A 80 8.69 -19.97 -0.31
N ASP A 81 9.05 -19.95 0.96
CA ASP A 81 8.18 -20.28 2.09
C ASP A 81 7.84 -19.03 2.93
N VAL A 82 8.21 -17.86 2.41
CA VAL A 82 8.05 -16.59 3.12
C VAL A 82 6.59 -16.15 3.08
N THR A 83 6.03 -15.85 4.26
CA THR A 83 4.71 -15.27 4.40
C THR A 83 4.75 -13.75 4.31
N LEU A 84 3.58 -13.10 4.16
CA LEU A 84 3.49 -11.64 4.19
C LEU A 84 3.92 -11.10 5.57
N PHE A 85 3.61 -11.83 6.64
CA PHE A 85 4.04 -11.48 8.00
C PHE A 85 5.55 -11.61 8.20
N ASP A 86 6.19 -12.65 7.64
CA ASP A 86 7.65 -12.79 7.71
C ASP A 86 8.33 -11.57 7.10
N LEU A 87 7.87 -11.14 5.92
CA LEU A 87 8.38 -9.95 5.26
C LEU A 87 8.16 -8.70 6.13
N ASP A 88 6.91 -8.47 6.59
CA ASP A 88 6.60 -7.29 7.41
C ASP A 88 7.39 -7.27 8.72
N ALA A 89 7.54 -8.42 9.39
CA ALA A 89 8.31 -8.54 10.64
C ALA A 89 9.79 -8.20 10.45
N VAL A 90 10.39 -8.66 9.35
CA VAL A 90 11.79 -8.31 9.02
C VAL A 90 11.93 -6.82 8.75
N MET A 91 11.02 -6.22 7.96
CA MET A 91 11.02 -4.79 7.68
C MET A 91 10.81 -3.95 8.95
N GLN A 92 9.92 -4.38 9.83
CA GLN A 92 9.66 -3.73 11.11
C GLN A 92 10.89 -3.76 12.00
N ARG A 93 11.46 -4.94 12.22
CA ARG A 93 12.68 -5.08 13.04
C ARG A 93 13.83 -4.26 12.47
N ALA A 94 14.02 -4.24 11.15
CA ALA A 94 15.04 -3.41 10.52
C ALA A 94 14.81 -1.92 10.79
N SER A 95 13.56 -1.45 10.75
CA SER A 95 13.21 -0.04 10.98
C SER A 95 13.44 0.41 12.43
N GLU A 96 13.35 -0.50 13.38
CA GLU A 96 13.53 -0.25 14.82
C GLU A 96 14.99 -0.27 15.29
N MET A 97 15.88 -0.86 14.50
CA MET A 97 17.29 -0.92 14.85
C MET A 97 17.94 0.47 14.81
N ALA A 98 18.64 0.86 15.87
CA ALA A 98 19.33 2.13 16.00
C ALA A 98 20.69 1.95 16.71
N GLY A 99 21.55 2.94 16.60
CA GLY A 99 22.87 2.98 17.29
C GLY A 99 23.98 2.28 16.52
N ALA A 100 25.14 2.17 17.18
CA ALA A 100 26.36 1.57 16.62
C ALA A 100 26.13 0.11 16.21
N GLY A 101 26.59 -0.29 15.02
CA GLY A 101 26.42 -1.65 14.50
C GLY A 101 25.05 -1.96 13.88
N SER A 102 24.09 -1.04 13.93
CA SER A 102 22.72 -1.27 13.40
C SER A 102 22.71 -1.50 11.87
N SER A 103 23.60 -0.90 11.09
CA SER A 103 23.70 -1.12 9.64
C SER A 103 24.06 -2.59 9.35
N ARG A 104 25.06 -3.14 10.05
CA ARG A 104 25.46 -4.55 9.92
C ARG A 104 24.33 -5.50 10.34
N ALA A 105 23.70 -5.23 11.48
CA ALA A 105 22.62 -6.06 12.00
C ALA A 105 21.40 -6.08 11.03
N ARG A 106 21.04 -4.93 10.43
CA ARG A 106 20.01 -4.86 9.37
C ARG A 106 20.39 -5.68 8.15
N ALA A 107 21.66 -5.59 7.72
CA ALA A 107 22.15 -6.36 6.58
C ALA A 107 22.03 -7.88 6.84
N GLU A 108 22.48 -8.34 8.01
CA GLU A 108 22.40 -9.76 8.40
C GLU A 108 20.94 -10.23 8.49
N LEU A 109 20.04 -9.42 9.10
CA LEU A 109 18.60 -9.71 9.18
C LEU A 109 17.98 -9.83 7.78
N PHE A 110 18.27 -8.89 6.89
CA PHE A 110 17.74 -8.89 5.52
C PHE A 110 18.31 -10.05 4.69
N LEU A 111 19.59 -10.37 4.81
CA LEU A 111 20.19 -11.53 4.14
C LEU A 111 19.58 -12.86 4.60
N GLY A 112 19.18 -12.94 5.87
CA GLY A 112 18.42 -14.09 6.40
C GLY A 112 17.10 -14.30 5.65
N LEU A 113 16.35 -13.22 5.43
CA LEU A 113 15.12 -13.27 4.62
C LEU A 113 15.41 -13.63 3.16
N VAL A 114 16.40 -12.97 2.54
CA VAL A 114 16.73 -13.15 1.11
C VAL A 114 17.12 -14.59 0.76
N ARG A 115 17.72 -15.32 1.67
CA ARG A 115 18.05 -16.76 1.47
C ARG A 115 16.82 -17.64 1.28
N ARG A 116 15.66 -17.22 1.78
CA ARG A 116 14.37 -17.93 1.68
C ARG A 116 13.56 -17.51 0.46
N LEU A 117 13.93 -16.40 -0.22
CA LEU A 117 13.19 -15.85 -1.35
C LEU A 117 13.62 -16.51 -2.67
N SER A 118 12.65 -16.86 -3.49
CA SER A 118 12.84 -17.16 -4.91
C SER A 118 13.37 -15.93 -5.68
N ALA A 119 13.79 -16.11 -6.91
CA ALA A 119 14.27 -15.01 -7.75
C ALA A 119 13.20 -13.93 -7.96
N GLU A 120 11.95 -14.34 -8.19
CA GLU A 120 10.83 -13.43 -8.41
C GLU A 120 10.44 -12.68 -7.13
N GLU A 121 10.34 -13.38 -6.00
CA GLU A 121 10.06 -12.77 -4.70
C GLU A 121 11.14 -11.77 -4.32
N ARG A 122 12.41 -12.10 -4.57
CA ARG A 122 13.52 -11.19 -4.34
C ARG A 122 13.41 -9.92 -5.18
N ALA A 123 13.13 -10.05 -6.48
CA ALA A 123 12.96 -8.90 -7.36
C ALA A 123 11.81 -8.01 -6.87
N PHE A 124 10.71 -8.59 -6.44
CA PHE A 124 9.56 -7.89 -5.87
C PHE A 124 9.92 -7.14 -4.58
N VAL A 125 10.55 -7.80 -3.60
CA VAL A 125 10.96 -7.18 -2.33
C VAL A 125 11.95 -6.04 -2.56
N LEU A 126 12.90 -6.20 -3.49
CA LEU A 126 13.82 -5.13 -3.88
C LEU A 126 13.10 -3.96 -4.55
N GLY A 127 12.06 -4.24 -5.32
CA GLY A 127 11.17 -3.22 -5.90
C GLY A 127 10.46 -2.41 -4.81
N LEU A 128 9.89 -3.09 -3.80
CA LEU A 128 9.26 -2.42 -2.64
C LEU A 128 10.24 -1.53 -1.89
N LEU A 129 11.46 -2.01 -1.60
CA LEU A 129 12.50 -1.25 -0.90
C LEU A 129 12.96 0.01 -1.66
N ARG A 130 12.96 -0.04 -2.99
CA ARG A 130 13.32 1.09 -3.85
C ARG A 130 12.16 2.08 -4.05
N GLY A 131 10.95 1.77 -3.58
CA GLY A 131 9.75 2.55 -3.85
C GLY A 131 9.36 2.57 -5.33
N GLY A 132 9.75 1.57 -6.10
CA GLY A 132 9.66 1.54 -7.55
C GLY A 132 9.14 0.23 -8.12
N LEU A 133 8.09 -0.35 -7.57
CA LEU A 133 7.37 -1.43 -8.23
C LEU A 133 6.68 -0.92 -9.48
N ARG A 134 7.28 -1.16 -10.65
CA ARG A 134 6.69 -0.80 -11.97
C ARG A 134 5.70 -1.86 -12.42
N GLN A 135 4.73 -2.21 -11.59
CA GLN A 135 3.73 -3.22 -11.91
C GLN A 135 2.47 -2.66 -12.62
N GLY A 136 2.43 -1.35 -12.90
CA GLY A 136 1.28 -0.72 -13.57
C GLY A 136 -0.03 -0.79 -12.77
N ALA A 137 0.02 -1.21 -11.52
CA ALA A 137 -1.06 -1.09 -10.56
C ALA A 137 -0.79 0.14 -9.70
N LEU A 138 -1.31 1.27 -10.13
CA LEU A 138 -1.36 2.47 -9.29
C LEU A 138 -2.35 2.22 -8.15
N GLU A 139 -2.20 2.95 -7.04
CA GLU A 139 -3.10 2.88 -5.89
C GLU A 139 -4.59 2.92 -6.29
N SER A 140 -4.93 3.69 -7.34
CA SER A 140 -6.29 3.77 -7.88
C SER A 140 -6.81 2.46 -8.48
N VAL A 141 -5.94 1.59 -9.01
CA VAL A 141 -6.32 0.26 -9.53
C VAL A 141 -6.58 -0.68 -8.36
N VAL A 142 -5.69 -0.67 -7.36
CA VAL A 142 -5.84 -1.47 -6.14
C VAL A 142 -7.11 -1.06 -5.39
N MET A 143 -7.38 0.25 -5.27
CA MET A 143 -8.60 0.76 -4.64
C MET A 143 -9.88 0.29 -5.35
N THR A 144 -9.88 0.26 -6.69
CA THR A 144 -10.99 -0.29 -7.47
C THR A 144 -11.16 -1.80 -7.20
N ALA A 145 -10.06 -2.54 -7.13
CA ALA A 145 -10.07 -3.96 -6.81
C ALA A 145 -10.57 -4.27 -5.39
N VAL A 146 -10.24 -3.41 -4.42
CA VAL A 146 -10.76 -3.49 -3.04
C VAL A 146 -12.28 -3.30 -3.03
N ALA A 147 -12.80 -2.32 -3.78
CA ALA A 147 -14.23 -2.09 -3.91
C ALA A 147 -14.95 -3.30 -4.54
N ASP A 148 -14.37 -3.86 -5.61
CA ASP A 148 -14.89 -5.03 -6.31
C ASP A 148 -14.90 -6.27 -5.40
N ALA A 149 -13.76 -6.58 -4.75
CA ALA A 149 -13.63 -7.71 -3.84
C ALA A 149 -14.58 -7.65 -2.63
N GLY A 150 -14.85 -6.44 -2.12
CA GLY A 150 -15.74 -6.21 -0.98
C GLY A 150 -17.21 -5.93 -1.35
N GLY A 151 -17.58 -5.95 -2.63
CA GLY A 151 -18.94 -5.66 -3.09
C GLY A 151 -19.44 -4.26 -2.72
N ALA A 152 -18.55 -3.26 -2.67
CA ALA A 152 -18.87 -1.91 -2.25
C ALA A 152 -18.79 -0.91 -3.44
N PRO A 153 -19.60 0.17 -3.42
CA PRO A 153 -19.42 1.27 -4.37
C PRO A 153 -18.02 1.88 -4.26
N LEU A 154 -17.34 2.07 -5.40
CA LEU A 154 -15.98 2.62 -5.43
C LEU A 154 -15.89 3.99 -4.75
N ASP A 155 -16.94 4.82 -4.86
CA ASP A 155 -16.93 6.16 -4.26
C ASP A 155 -17.01 6.12 -2.73
N ASP A 156 -17.64 5.09 -2.15
CA ASP A 156 -17.62 4.87 -0.70
C ASP A 156 -16.23 4.46 -0.20
N VAL A 157 -15.56 3.58 -0.95
CA VAL A 157 -14.17 3.21 -0.66
C VAL A 157 -13.24 4.41 -0.79
N ARG A 158 -13.39 5.21 -1.85
CA ARG A 158 -12.61 6.46 -2.05
C ARG A 158 -12.79 7.43 -0.89
N ARG A 159 -14.03 7.63 -0.45
CA ARG A 159 -14.36 8.52 0.67
C ARG A 159 -13.73 8.00 1.97
N ALA A 160 -13.84 6.70 2.25
CA ALA A 160 -13.26 6.09 3.44
C ALA A 160 -11.71 6.24 3.45
N VAL A 161 -11.05 5.93 2.33
CA VAL A 161 -9.59 6.08 2.18
C VAL A 161 -9.17 7.54 2.29
N ALA A 162 -9.87 8.46 1.63
CA ALA A 162 -9.59 9.89 1.72
C ALA A 162 -9.65 10.39 3.17
N SER A 163 -10.66 9.94 3.94
CA SER A 163 -10.87 10.36 5.33
C SER A 163 -9.82 9.82 6.31
N GLN A 164 -9.19 8.70 6.01
CA GLN A 164 -8.25 8.02 6.92
C GLN A 164 -6.81 7.99 6.40
N GLY A 165 -6.59 8.26 5.11
CA GLY A 165 -5.28 8.18 4.48
C GLY A 165 -4.67 6.75 4.46
N ASP A 166 -5.49 5.71 4.61
CA ASP A 166 -5.04 4.32 4.81
C ASP A 166 -5.88 3.31 3.99
N LEU A 167 -5.51 3.09 2.73
CA LEU A 167 -6.16 2.08 1.90
C LEU A 167 -6.07 0.65 2.48
N PRO A 168 -4.93 0.18 3.04
CA PRO A 168 -4.84 -1.13 3.66
C PRO A 168 -5.82 -1.35 4.82
N GLY A 169 -5.98 -0.38 5.71
CA GLY A 169 -6.92 -0.48 6.82
C GLY A 169 -8.38 -0.48 6.37
N VAL A 170 -8.73 0.34 5.37
CA VAL A 170 -10.07 0.32 4.75
C VAL A 170 -10.33 -1.02 4.07
N SER A 171 -9.35 -1.57 3.34
CA SER A 171 -9.45 -2.88 2.70
C SER A 171 -9.69 -3.99 3.71
N GLN A 172 -8.92 -4.01 4.80
CA GLN A 172 -9.11 -5.00 5.86
C GLN A 172 -10.52 -4.93 6.46
N ALA A 173 -10.97 -3.76 6.86
CA ALA A 173 -12.28 -3.59 7.45
C ALA A 173 -13.41 -3.98 6.48
N LEU A 174 -13.34 -3.51 5.22
CA LEU A 174 -14.34 -3.82 4.21
C LEU A 174 -14.46 -5.33 3.96
N LEU A 175 -13.34 -6.03 3.84
CA LEU A 175 -13.32 -7.45 3.49
C LEU A 175 -13.61 -8.38 4.69
N VAL A 176 -13.51 -7.87 5.91
CA VAL A 176 -13.87 -8.61 7.14
C VAL A 176 -15.30 -8.32 7.57
N ASP A 177 -15.67 -7.04 7.62
CA ASP A 177 -16.92 -6.58 8.24
C ASP A 177 -18.01 -6.22 7.22
N GLY A 178 -17.67 -6.25 5.93
CA GLY A 178 -18.59 -5.94 4.83
C GLY A 178 -18.76 -4.44 4.57
N PRO A 179 -19.55 -4.08 3.51
CA PRO A 179 -19.68 -2.69 3.03
C PRO A 179 -20.20 -1.70 4.06
N GLY A 180 -21.01 -2.15 5.01
CA GLY A 180 -21.58 -1.30 6.07
C GLY A 180 -20.54 -0.61 6.93
N VAL A 181 -19.32 -1.15 7.05
CA VAL A 181 -18.25 -0.57 7.85
C VAL A 181 -17.73 0.76 7.28
N LEU A 182 -17.92 1.00 5.98
CA LEU A 182 -17.35 2.18 5.31
C LEU A 182 -17.91 3.51 5.84
N VAL A 183 -19.11 3.51 6.43
CA VAL A 183 -19.69 4.73 7.04
C VAL A 183 -19.00 5.15 8.33
N LEU A 184 -18.22 4.27 8.94
CA LEU A 184 -17.45 4.53 10.16
C LEU A 184 -16.15 5.29 9.87
N PHE A 185 -15.66 5.25 8.64
CA PHE A 185 -14.47 5.98 8.23
C PHE A 185 -14.80 7.46 8.01
N ARG A 186 -14.54 8.26 9.05
CA ARG A 186 -14.81 9.70 9.09
C ARG A 186 -13.53 10.46 9.39
N LEU A 187 -13.55 11.77 9.13
CA LEU A 187 -12.46 12.66 9.54
C LEU A 187 -12.18 12.49 11.03
N THR A 188 -10.93 12.21 11.36
CA THR A 188 -10.48 11.98 12.73
C THR A 188 -9.30 12.90 13.02
N VAL A 189 -9.40 13.69 14.09
CA VAL A 189 -8.31 14.59 14.51
C VAL A 189 -7.05 13.75 14.81
N GLY A 190 -5.92 14.19 14.26
CA GLY A 190 -4.64 13.48 14.38
C GLY A 190 -4.39 12.40 13.31
N ARG A 191 -5.36 12.17 12.39
CA ARG A 191 -5.17 11.34 11.20
C ARG A 191 -5.15 12.20 9.95
N GLY A 192 -4.06 12.12 9.17
CA GLY A 192 -3.92 12.89 7.94
C GLY A 192 -4.93 12.46 6.86
N VAL A 193 -5.51 13.44 6.17
CA VAL A 193 -6.38 13.21 5.01
C VAL A 193 -5.54 13.14 3.75
N SER A 194 -5.84 12.19 2.87
CA SER A 194 -5.20 12.15 1.56
C SER A 194 -5.73 13.27 0.66
N PRO A 195 -4.84 14.11 0.09
CA PRO A 195 -5.27 15.16 -0.82
C PRO A 195 -5.76 14.58 -2.15
N MET A 196 -6.77 15.22 -2.74
CA MET A 196 -7.13 14.92 -4.13
C MET A 196 -6.02 15.41 -5.07
N LEU A 197 -5.71 14.60 -6.08
CA LEU A 197 -4.84 15.02 -7.17
C LEU A 197 -5.62 15.95 -8.10
N ALA A 198 -5.05 17.12 -8.37
CA ALA A 198 -5.59 18.03 -9.37
C ALA A 198 -5.33 17.48 -10.78
N SER A 199 -6.31 17.64 -11.67
CA SER A 199 -6.10 17.45 -13.10
C SER A 199 -5.62 18.75 -13.75
N SER A 200 -4.75 18.66 -14.73
CA SER A 200 -4.32 19.80 -15.51
C SER A 200 -5.38 20.20 -16.56
N ALA A 201 -5.43 21.47 -16.92
CA ALA A 201 -6.17 21.99 -18.03
C ALA A 201 -5.27 22.89 -18.90
N LYS A 202 -5.54 22.94 -20.22
CA LYS A 202 -4.73 23.74 -21.16
C LYS A 202 -5.08 25.24 -21.12
N SER A 203 -6.25 25.57 -20.58
CA SER A 203 -6.73 26.96 -20.48
C SER A 203 -7.66 27.12 -19.27
N LEU A 204 -7.85 28.39 -18.84
CA LEU A 204 -8.80 28.73 -17.78
C LEU A 204 -10.24 28.33 -18.18
N ALA A 205 -10.64 28.55 -19.43
CA ALA A 205 -11.95 28.17 -19.94
C ALA A 205 -12.19 26.65 -19.83
N GLU A 206 -11.19 25.83 -20.19
CA GLU A 206 -11.26 24.38 -20.02
C GLU A 206 -11.34 23.97 -18.56
N ALA A 207 -10.56 24.62 -17.67
CA ALA A 207 -10.61 24.36 -16.25
C ALA A 207 -12.00 24.64 -15.67
N LEU A 208 -12.57 25.80 -15.96
CA LEU A 208 -13.91 26.19 -15.49
C LEU A 208 -15.02 25.28 -16.05
N ALA A 209 -14.90 24.85 -17.31
CA ALA A 209 -15.84 23.90 -17.89
C ALA A 209 -15.83 22.54 -17.16
N LYS A 210 -14.67 22.10 -16.64
CA LYS A 210 -14.53 20.86 -15.88
C LYS A 210 -14.99 20.96 -14.42
N THR A 211 -14.75 22.10 -13.79
CA THR A 211 -15.00 22.26 -12.34
C THR A 211 -16.38 22.85 -12.03
N GLY A 212 -17.02 23.54 -12.98
CA GLY A 212 -18.20 24.34 -12.71
C GLY A 212 -17.89 25.55 -11.80
N PRO A 213 -18.81 25.95 -10.91
CA PRO A 213 -18.52 27.01 -9.93
C PRO A 213 -17.29 26.62 -9.09
N ALA A 214 -16.26 27.46 -9.08
CA ALA A 214 -14.98 27.15 -8.45
C ALA A 214 -14.40 28.38 -7.74
N ALA A 215 -13.68 28.16 -6.65
CA ALA A 215 -12.76 29.12 -6.09
C ALA A 215 -11.48 29.16 -6.92
N VAL A 216 -10.98 30.36 -7.19
CA VAL A 216 -9.71 30.58 -7.89
C VAL A 216 -8.67 31.05 -6.87
N GLU A 217 -7.60 30.30 -6.72
CA GLU A 217 -6.57 30.58 -5.74
C GLU A 217 -5.19 30.64 -6.39
N TRP A 218 -4.29 31.39 -5.78
CA TRP A 218 -2.87 31.36 -6.15
C TRP A 218 -2.25 30.04 -5.69
N LYS A 219 -1.47 29.41 -6.56
CA LYS A 219 -0.61 28.29 -6.15
C LYS A 219 0.57 28.87 -5.37
N LEU A 220 0.52 28.75 -4.05
CA LEU A 220 1.64 29.12 -3.18
C LEU A 220 2.71 28.04 -3.23
N ASP A 221 3.96 28.46 -3.31
CA ASP A 221 5.10 27.56 -3.21
C ASP A 221 5.50 27.38 -1.74
N GLY A 222 5.63 26.13 -1.29
CA GLY A 222 5.92 25.83 0.10
C GLY A 222 5.68 24.36 0.44
N ILE A 223 5.64 24.06 1.72
CA ILE A 223 5.31 22.73 2.22
C ILE A 223 3.80 22.60 2.44
N ARG A 224 3.27 21.41 2.16
CA ARG A 224 1.89 21.09 2.55
C ARG A 224 1.86 20.69 4.02
N ALA A 225 0.99 21.28 4.77
CA ALA A 225 0.73 20.91 6.16
C ALA A 225 -0.77 20.73 6.40
N GLN A 226 -1.12 19.86 7.32
CA GLN A 226 -2.47 19.72 7.85
C GLN A 226 -2.44 20.12 9.33
N ILE A 227 -3.30 21.05 9.72
CA ILE A 227 -3.42 21.48 11.09
C ILE A 227 -4.68 20.88 11.67
N HIS A 228 -4.51 20.04 12.68
CA HIS A 228 -5.60 19.40 13.41
C HIS A 228 -5.75 20.05 14.78
N LYS A 229 -6.97 20.46 15.12
CA LYS A 229 -7.30 21.09 16.41
C LYS A 229 -8.46 20.36 17.08
N GLN A 230 -8.27 20.00 18.36
CA GLN A 230 -9.32 19.46 19.22
C GLN A 230 -9.22 20.13 20.60
N GLY A 231 -10.13 21.03 20.92
CA GLY A 231 -10.00 21.87 22.09
C GLY A 231 -8.73 22.72 22.04
N ASN A 232 -7.85 22.54 23.02
CA ASN A 232 -6.54 23.21 23.07
C ASN A 232 -5.39 22.39 22.48
N ASP A 233 -5.63 21.13 22.09
CA ASP A 233 -4.60 20.29 21.45
C ASP A 233 -4.52 20.63 19.97
N ILE A 234 -3.32 20.98 19.52
CA ILE A 234 -3.02 21.34 18.10
C ILE A 234 -1.90 20.41 17.63
N ARG A 235 -2.13 19.75 16.48
CA ARG A 235 -1.15 18.91 15.80
C ARG A 235 -0.94 19.38 14.38
N VAL A 236 0.31 19.41 13.94
CA VAL A 236 0.70 19.70 12.57
C VAL A 236 1.24 18.40 11.96
N LEU A 237 0.69 18.01 10.80
CA LEU A 237 1.03 16.79 10.06
C LEU A 237 1.62 17.15 8.70
#